data_6210fc8507f4b8c38a4127e527623eb3
#
_entry.id   6210fc8507f4b8c38a4127e527623eb3
#
_cell.length_a   1.000
_cell.length_b   1.000
_cell.length_c   1.000
_cell.angle_alpha   90.00
_cell.angle_beta   90.00
_cell.angle_gamma   90.00
#
_symmetry.space_group_name_H-M   'P 1'
#
loop_
_entity.id
_entity.type
_entity.pdbx_description
1 polymer ?
#
loop_
_entity_poly.entity_id
_entity_poly.type
_entity_poly.pdbx_seq_one_letter_code
_entity_poly.pdbx_strand_id
1 'polypeptide(L)'
;MNKLRILLWFLLLSISTFGQVDKASDLYKIIQEKDSLLFNIGFNTCHIAQFQNLVSEYFEFYHDQAGITSSKSAFIESIQNGLCKLTYKPRREMAENSMEVYPLEKNGVLYGAIQTGKHNFYAIENGKQEYLTSVAKFTHVWILENGSWKLSKGLSYDHKDFEKPIDENLLFADKGETERWLKQKHIPALGIGYINEGKIVQISVFGELEKEKPAPLNTIWNVASMTKPITAMITLKLVDAGKWSLDEPIYKYYVDPDVANDPRAKKLTTRSILSHQSGFTNWRGNNANGKLVFEFEPGT
;
A
#
# COMPACT_ATOMS: atom_id res chain seq x y z
N MET A 1 49.66 12.42 65.87
CA MET A 1 48.71 11.76 64.95
C MET A 1 48.12 12.82 64.02
N ASN A 2 48.78 13.08 62.91
CA ASN A 2 48.37 14.11 61.91
C ASN A 2 47.40 13.51 60.90
N LYS A 3 46.18 14.02 60.89
CA LYS A 3 45.22 13.68 59.86
C LYS A 3 45.49 14.56 58.62
N LEU A 4 46.04 13.96 57.58
CA LEU A 4 46.25 14.55 56.26
C LEU A 4 44.87 14.65 55.53
N ARG A 5 44.38 15.89 55.43
CA ARG A 5 43.18 16.18 54.62
C ARG A 5 43.61 16.31 53.15
N ILE A 6 43.35 15.29 52.36
CA ILE A 6 43.44 15.33 50.85
C ILE A 6 42.24 16.09 50.34
N LEU A 7 42.48 17.31 49.85
CA LEU A 7 41.47 18.11 49.13
C LEU A 7 41.49 17.70 47.69
N LEU A 8 40.53 16.88 47.27
CA LEU A 8 40.33 16.51 45.86
C LEU A 8 39.71 17.71 45.11
N TRP A 9 40.52 18.42 44.35
CA TRP A 9 40.05 19.39 43.36
C TRP A 9 39.51 18.63 42.16
N PHE A 10 38.20 18.52 42.05
CA PHE A 10 37.57 18.15 40.81
C PHE A 10 37.71 19.33 39.83
N LEU A 11 38.67 19.24 38.90
CA LEU A 11 38.70 20.07 37.71
C LEU A 11 37.50 19.63 36.86
N LEU A 12 36.41 20.39 36.87
CA LEU A 12 35.35 20.34 35.88
C LEU A 12 35.95 20.85 34.56
N LEU A 13 36.59 19.95 33.81
CA LEU A 13 36.82 20.15 32.38
C LEU A 13 35.44 20.20 31.74
N SER A 14 34.98 21.42 31.41
CA SER A 14 33.89 21.64 30.48
C SER A 14 34.34 21.08 29.12
N ILE A 15 34.08 19.80 28.88
CA ILE A 15 34.17 19.24 27.54
C ILE A 15 33.04 19.92 26.76
N SER A 16 33.41 20.93 25.94
CA SER A 16 32.52 21.47 24.93
C SER A 16 32.26 20.34 23.96
N THR A 17 31.21 19.55 24.21
CA THR A 17 30.71 18.61 23.23
C THR A 17 30.15 19.47 22.11
N PHE A 18 30.83 19.51 20.96
CA PHE A 18 30.31 20.04 19.73
C PHE A 18 29.20 19.09 19.28
N GLY A 19 28.05 19.25 19.87
CA GLY A 19 26.84 18.49 19.60
C GLY A 19 25.83 19.32 18.80
N GLN A 20 24.69 18.75 18.59
CA GLN A 20 23.51 19.42 18.08
C GLN A 20 23.25 20.72 18.86
N VAL A 21 22.96 21.81 18.15
CA VAL A 21 22.56 23.07 18.81
C VAL A 21 21.15 22.99 19.35
N ASP A 22 20.88 23.75 20.42
CA ASP A 22 19.53 23.85 20.97
C ASP A 22 18.54 24.43 19.96
N LYS A 23 17.29 23.96 19.97
CA LYS A 23 16.23 24.44 19.08
C LYS A 23 15.91 25.94 19.28
N ALA A 24 16.20 26.50 20.44
CA ALA A 24 16.04 27.92 20.72
C ALA A 24 17.18 28.78 20.17
N SER A 25 18.32 28.20 19.74
CA SER A 25 19.47 28.93 19.21
C SER A 25 19.18 29.65 17.91
N ASP A 26 19.88 30.76 17.68
CA ASP A 26 19.73 31.54 16.44
C ASP A 26 20.13 30.74 15.22
N LEU A 27 21.18 29.90 15.30
CA LEU A 27 21.61 29.06 14.20
C LEU A 27 20.49 28.06 13.79
N TYR A 28 19.86 27.42 14.76
CA TYR A 28 18.76 26.50 14.49
C TYR A 28 17.61 27.20 13.77
N LYS A 29 17.19 28.36 14.26
CA LYS A 29 16.10 29.16 13.67
C LYS A 29 16.42 29.63 12.24
N ILE A 30 17.66 30.07 12.02
CA ILE A 30 18.12 30.50 10.69
C ILE A 30 18.04 29.32 9.69
N ILE A 31 18.59 28.15 10.07
CA ILE A 31 18.57 26.98 9.18
C ILE A 31 17.15 26.47 8.96
N GLN A 32 16.31 26.49 9.96
CA GLN A 32 14.88 26.15 9.84
C GLN A 32 14.15 27.11 8.86
N GLU A 33 14.43 28.41 8.95
CA GLU A 33 13.87 29.39 8.01
C GLU A 33 14.33 29.10 6.58
N LYS A 34 15.63 28.83 6.37
CA LYS A 34 16.17 28.51 5.01
C LYS A 34 15.59 27.21 4.46
N ASP A 35 15.42 26.18 5.30
CA ASP A 35 14.70 24.94 4.90
C ASP A 35 13.26 25.26 4.50
N SER A 36 12.54 26.08 5.27
CA SER A 36 11.18 26.47 4.96
C SER A 36 11.07 27.24 3.65
N LEU A 37 11.96 28.18 3.39
CA LEU A 37 12.01 28.92 2.11
C LEU A 37 12.28 27.99 0.93
N LEU A 38 13.20 27.03 1.10
CA LEU A 38 13.57 26.11 0.05
C LEU A 38 12.45 25.10 -0.25
N PHE A 39 11.82 24.54 0.78
CA PHE A 39 10.87 23.46 0.61
C PHE A 39 9.41 23.92 0.69
N ASN A 40 9.01 24.66 1.72
CA ASN A 40 7.60 25.06 1.82
C ASN A 40 7.20 26.06 0.74
N ILE A 41 8.16 26.93 0.35
CA ILE A 41 7.93 27.91 -0.74
C ILE A 41 8.46 27.35 -2.06
N GLY A 42 9.76 27.01 -2.16
CA GLY A 42 10.38 26.58 -3.41
C GLY A 42 9.76 25.30 -3.96
N PHE A 43 9.84 24.23 -3.21
CA PHE A 43 9.39 22.89 -3.62
C PHE A 43 7.84 22.79 -3.69
N ASN A 44 7.16 23.11 -2.60
CA ASN A 44 5.72 22.88 -2.48
C ASN A 44 4.87 23.79 -3.37
N THR A 45 5.42 24.93 -3.82
CA THR A 45 4.72 25.86 -4.72
C THR A 45 5.39 26.04 -6.08
N CYS A 46 6.43 25.25 -6.36
CA CYS A 46 7.24 25.40 -7.59
C CYS A 46 7.80 26.82 -7.82
N HIS A 47 8.16 27.52 -6.73
CA HIS A 47 8.73 28.85 -6.81
C HIS A 47 10.24 28.77 -7.07
N ILE A 48 10.63 28.63 -8.33
CA ILE A 48 12.00 28.36 -8.78
C ILE A 48 13.03 29.38 -8.28
N ALA A 49 12.64 30.65 -8.12
CA ALA A 49 13.51 31.68 -7.61
C ALA A 49 14.10 31.38 -6.22
N GLN A 50 13.41 30.62 -5.39
CA GLN A 50 13.95 30.20 -4.09
C GLN A 50 15.18 29.30 -4.25
N PHE A 51 15.14 28.35 -5.19
CA PHE A 51 16.29 27.49 -5.49
C PHE A 51 17.45 28.30 -6.08
N GLN A 52 17.16 29.24 -6.98
CA GLN A 52 18.17 30.14 -7.54
C GLN A 52 18.90 30.94 -6.47
N ASN A 53 18.16 31.42 -5.47
CA ASN A 53 18.68 32.24 -4.38
C ASN A 53 19.37 31.45 -3.27
N LEU A 54 18.89 30.26 -2.94
CA LEU A 54 19.34 29.52 -1.75
C LEU A 54 20.36 28.43 -2.07
N VAL A 55 20.47 27.98 -3.31
CA VAL A 55 21.38 26.91 -3.70
C VAL A 55 22.74 27.52 -4.14
N SER A 56 23.84 26.93 -3.64
CA SER A 56 25.21 27.33 -4.00
C SER A 56 25.51 27.00 -5.46
N GLU A 57 26.41 27.76 -6.10
CA GLU A 57 26.90 27.45 -7.46
C GLU A 57 27.61 26.09 -7.55
N TYR A 58 28.22 25.64 -6.44
CA TYR A 58 28.93 24.36 -6.33
C TYR A 58 28.07 23.28 -5.71
N PHE A 59 26.75 23.36 -5.90
CA PHE A 59 25.79 22.42 -5.33
C PHE A 59 25.91 21.03 -5.91
N GLU A 60 25.81 20.03 -5.05
CA GLU A 60 25.63 18.62 -5.41
C GLU A 60 24.47 18.02 -4.62
N PHE A 61 23.67 17.23 -5.30
CA PHE A 61 22.58 16.48 -4.70
C PHE A 61 22.79 14.99 -4.91
N TYR A 62 22.70 14.23 -3.81
CA TYR A 62 22.85 12.79 -3.78
C TYR A 62 21.52 12.17 -3.39
N HIS A 63 20.98 11.31 -4.24
CA HIS A 63 19.70 10.65 -4.01
C HIS A 63 19.89 9.16 -4.19
N ASP A 64 19.47 8.35 -3.18
CA ASP A 64 19.69 6.90 -3.16
C ASP A 64 19.00 6.15 -4.32
N GLN A 65 17.91 6.68 -4.85
CA GLN A 65 17.16 6.08 -5.97
C GLN A 65 17.42 6.77 -7.33
N ALA A 66 17.80 8.08 -7.33
CA ALA A 66 17.95 8.86 -8.57
C ALA A 66 19.41 9.19 -8.90
N GLY A 67 20.37 8.85 -8.03
CA GLY A 67 21.79 9.09 -8.25
C GLY A 67 22.22 10.53 -7.92
N ILE A 68 23.24 11.02 -8.64
CA ILE A 68 23.91 12.29 -8.33
C ILE A 68 23.52 13.35 -9.34
N THR A 69 23.20 14.56 -8.84
CA THR A 69 23.05 15.78 -9.63
C THR A 69 24.17 16.75 -9.23
N SER A 70 25.12 17.03 -10.13
CA SER A 70 26.40 17.66 -9.81
C SER A 70 26.46 19.17 -10.12
N SER A 71 25.34 19.85 -10.32
CA SER A 71 25.34 21.29 -10.51
C SER A 71 24.02 21.93 -10.10
N LYS A 72 24.07 23.19 -9.69
CA LYS A 72 22.90 24.02 -9.41
C LYS A 72 21.93 24.08 -10.60
N SER A 73 22.45 24.29 -11.82
CA SER A 73 21.62 24.39 -13.02
C SER A 73 20.86 23.09 -13.31
N ALA A 74 21.56 21.94 -13.27
CA ALA A 74 20.94 20.65 -13.48
C ALA A 74 19.89 20.34 -12.40
N PHE A 75 20.15 20.71 -11.15
CA PHE A 75 19.19 20.53 -10.07
C PHE A 75 17.93 21.39 -10.27
N ILE A 76 18.09 22.68 -10.59
CA ILE A 76 16.96 23.59 -10.87
C ILE A 76 16.15 23.09 -12.07
N GLU A 77 16.82 22.62 -13.13
CA GLU A 77 16.17 22.04 -14.30
C GLU A 77 15.35 20.79 -13.94
N SER A 78 15.88 19.91 -13.11
CA SER A 78 15.16 18.72 -12.63
C SER A 78 13.89 19.07 -11.84
N ILE A 79 13.92 20.11 -11.03
CA ILE A 79 12.75 20.64 -10.33
C ILE A 79 11.76 21.25 -11.33
N GLN A 80 12.20 22.15 -12.20
CA GLN A 80 11.34 22.90 -13.10
C GLN A 80 10.67 22.02 -14.16
N ASN A 81 11.45 21.12 -14.79
CA ASN A 81 11.00 20.30 -15.92
C ASN A 81 10.55 18.90 -15.51
N GLY A 82 10.95 18.44 -14.32
CA GLY A 82 10.53 17.16 -13.73
C GLY A 82 9.43 17.35 -12.70
N LEU A 83 9.79 17.70 -11.47
CA LEU A 83 8.90 17.76 -10.33
C LEU A 83 7.69 18.68 -10.54
N CYS A 84 7.91 19.89 -11.09
CA CYS A 84 6.84 20.87 -11.34
C CYS A 84 5.95 20.54 -12.54
N LYS A 85 6.23 19.48 -13.30
CA LYS A 85 5.43 18.99 -14.44
C LYS A 85 4.70 17.69 -14.15
N LEU A 86 4.76 17.18 -12.94
CA LEU A 86 4.00 16.00 -12.53
C LEU A 86 2.49 16.22 -12.69
N THR A 87 1.76 15.16 -12.94
CA THR A 87 0.28 15.18 -13.08
C THR A 87 -0.44 15.42 -11.75
N TYR A 88 0.29 15.36 -10.64
CA TYR A 88 -0.15 15.70 -9.31
C TYR A 88 0.79 16.76 -8.71
N LYS A 89 0.33 17.47 -7.70
CA LYS A 89 1.16 18.44 -6.97
C LYS A 89 1.93 17.71 -5.86
N PRO A 90 3.26 17.64 -5.91
CA PRO A 90 4.05 17.09 -4.83
C PRO A 90 4.11 18.07 -3.65
N ARG A 91 4.12 17.55 -2.43
CA ARG A 91 4.32 18.32 -1.20
C ARG A 91 5.32 17.60 -0.30
N ARG A 92 6.35 18.31 0.12
CA ARG A 92 7.31 17.86 1.13
C ARG A 92 6.98 18.47 2.47
N GLU A 93 7.06 17.69 3.52
CA GLU A 93 6.91 18.11 4.89
C GLU A 93 8.06 17.56 5.73
N MET A 94 8.67 18.40 6.56
CA MET A 94 9.64 17.92 7.56
C MET A 94 8.90 17.17 8.65
N ALA A 95 9.34 15.95 8.98
CA ALA A 95 8.74 15.19 10.07
C ALA A 95 8.96 15.93 11.40
N GLU A 96 7.91 15.98 12.20
CA GLU A 96 7.93 16.70 13.46
C GLU A 96 9.08 16.25 14.38
N ASN A 97 9.74 17.21 14.97
CA ASN A 97 10.86 17.01 15.91
C ASN A 97 12.08 16.24 15.34
N SER A 98 12.16 16.04 14.02
CA SER A 98 13.25 15.28 13.39
C SER A 98 14.48 16.11 13.03
N MET A 99 14.35 17.43 12.97
CA MET A 99 15.43 18.32 12.56
C MET A 99 16.50 18.45 13.64
N GLU A 100 17.75 18.30 13.22
CA GLU A 100 18.94 18.55 14.02
C GLU A 100 19.89 19.46 13.25
N VAL A 101 20.61 20.34 13.94
CA VAL A 101 21.56 21.28 13.35
C VAL A 101 22.88 21.22 14.10
N TYR A 102 23.97 21.10 13.35
CA TYR A 102 25.33 21.04 13.86
C TYR A 102 26.17 22.18 13.25
N PRO A 103 26.82 23.05 14.05
CA PRO A 103 27.63 24.12 13.52
C PRO A 103 28.90 23.58 12.87
N LEU A 104 29.35 24.22 11.81
CA LEU A 104 30.64 24.01 11.18
C LEU A 104 31.52 25.24 11.43
N GLU A 105 32.54 25.05 12.26
CA GLU A 105 33.45 26.13 12.68
C GLU A 105 34.89 25.80 12.30
N LYS A 106 35.63 26.86 11.93
CA LYS A 106 37.07 26.81 11.75
C LYS A 106 37.72 27.89 12.60
N ASN A 107 38.57 27.52 13.52
CA ASN A 107 39.23 28.42 14.47
C ASN A 107 38.24 29.31 15.27
N GLY A 108 37.09 28.75 15.66
CA GLY A 108 36.04 29.48 16.38
C GLY A 108 35.19 30.41 15.51
N VAL A 109 35.35 30.38 14.19
CA VAL A 109 34.54 31.15 13.25
C VAL A 109 33.54 30.23 12.52
N LEU A 110 32.27 30.50 12.69
CA LEU A 110 31.18 29.78 12.03
C LEU A 110 31.25 30.03 10.52
N TYR A 111 31.34 28.95 9.70
CA TYR A 111 31.34 29.02 8.26
C TYR A 111 30.22 28.22 7.61
N GLY A 112 29.52 27.38 8.36
CA GLY A 112 28.46 26.54 7.82
C GLY A 112 27.69 25.81 8.92
N ALA A 113 26.75 24.94 8.48
CA ALA A 113 25.99 24.05 9.35
C ALA A 113 25.63 22.76 8.62
N ILE A 114 25.59 21.66 9.35
CA ILE A 114 24.95 20.44 8.89
C ILE A 114 23.53 20.43 9.46
N GLN A 115 22.55 20.22 8.62
CA GLN A 115 21.18 19.97 8.99
C GLN A 115 20.83 18.52 8.66
N THR A 116 20.28 17.77 9.61
CA THR A 116 19.74 16.43 9.35
C THR A 116 18.28 16.38 9.76
N GLY A 117 17.57 15.38 9.25
CA GLY A 117 16.17 15.16 9.60
C GLY A 117 15.51 14.08 8.78
N LYS A 118 14.20 14.00 8.95
CA LYS A 118 13.33 13.15 8.14
C LYS A 118 12.31 14.01 7.43
N HIS A 119 11.88 13.57 6.26
CA HIS A 119 10.81 14.23 5.52
C HIS A 119 9.81 13.23 4.95
N ASN A 120 8.58 13.68 4.86
CA ASN A 120 7.46 12.97 4.27
C ASN A 120 7.13 13.65 2.94
N PHE A 121 6.85 12.86 1.91
CA PHE A 121 6.39 13.34 0.62
C PHE A 121 4.96 12.90 0.39
N TYR A 122 4.15 13.82 -0.12
CA TYR A 122 2.74 13.61 -0.40
C TYR A 122 2.44 13.96 -1.85
N ALA A 123 1.44 13.29 -2.42
CA ALA A 123 0.83 13.67 -3.68
C ALA A 123 -0.55 14.30 -3.43
N ILE A 124 -0.83 15.41 -4.11
CA ILE A 124 -2.11 16.11 -4.09
C ILE A 124 -2.68 16.04 -5.50
N GLU A 125 -3.66 15.20 -5.72
CA GLU A 125 -4.41 15.10 -6.98
C GLU A 125 -5.65 16.01 -6.92
N ASN A 126 -6.05 16.58 -8.08
CA ASN A 126 -7.22 17.44 -8.13
C ASN A 126 -8.48 16.72 -7.62
N GLY A 127 -9.16 17.33 -6.64
CA GLY A 127 -10.40 16.81 -6.07
C GLY A 127 -10.26 15.61 -5.15
N LYS A 128 -9.02 15.20 -4.83
CA LYS A 128 -8.75 14.07 -3.92
C LYS A 128 -8.04 14.52 -2.66
N GLN A 129 -8.17 13.71 -1.61
CA GLN A 129 -7.37 13.88 -0.40
C GLN A 129 -5.90 13.58 -0.70
N GLU A 130 -4.99 14.38 -0.13
CA GLU A 130 -3.58 14.10 -0.22
C GLU A 130 -3.23 12.76 0.43
N TYR A 131 -2.25 12.06 -0.14
CA TYR A 131 -1.76 10.80 0.39
C TYR A 131 -0.24 10.76 0.43
N LEU A 132 0.30 10.03 1.41
CA LEU A 132 1.72 9.82 1.59
C LEU A 132 2.25 8.94 0.45
N THR A 133 3.33 9.40 -0.22
CA THR A 133 4.00 8.65 -1.30
C THR A 133 5.31 8.05 -0.86
N SER A 134 6.09 8.77 -0.04
CA SER A 134 7.34 8.25 0.51
C SER A 134 7.76 8.99 1.76
N VAL A 135 8.65 8.37 2.52
CA VAL A 135 9.40 8.99 3.62
C VAL A 135 10.89 8.77 3.38
N ALA A 136 11.72 9.71 3.79
CA ALA A 136 13.16 9.57 3.68
C ALA A 136 13.89 10.33 4.80
N LYS A 137 15.18 10.07 4.91
CA LYS A 137 16.12 10.88 5.69
C LYS A 137 16.82 11.87 4.78
N PHE A 138 17.25 12.98 5.34
CA PHE A 138 18.07 13.93 4.62
C PHE A 138 19.22 14.43 5.46
N THR A 139 20.26 14.88 4.75
CA THR A 139 21.37 15.64 5.29
C THR A 139 21.67 16.78 4.33
N HIS A 140 21.66 18.00 4.84
CA HIS A 140 21.99 19.21 4.11
C HIS A 140 23.25 19.84 4.68
N VAL A 141 24.13 20.32 3.82
CA VAL A 141 25.28 21.13 4.22
C VAL A 141 25.02 22.56 3.74
N TRP A 142 24.80 23.43 4.70
CA TRP A 142 24.66 24.86 4.51
C TRP A 142 25.99 25.55 4.71
N ILE A 143 26.35 26.49 3.84
CA ILE A 143 27.59 27.28 3.96
C ILE A 143 27.28 28.78 3.91
N LEU A 144 28.13 29.54 4.54
CA LEU A 144 28.06 31.01 4.54
C LEU A 144 28.88 31.55 3.40
N GLU A 145 28.22 31.91 2.30
CA GLU A 145 28.84 32.53 1.10
C GLU A 145 28.54 34.04 1.10
N ASN A 146 29.57 34.86 1.27
CA ASN A 146 29.44 36.33 1.27
C ASN A 146 28.36 36.83 2.27
N GLY A 147 28.33 36.25 3.45
CA GLY A 147 27.35 36.59 4.50
C GLY A 147 25.93 36.04 4.28
N SER A 148 25.73 35.23 3.25
CA SER A 148 24.43 34.60 2.94
C SER A 148 24.50 33.08 3.05
N TRP A 149 23.48 32.47 3.69
CA TRP A 149 23.38 31.03 3.80
C TRP A 149 22.97 30.41 2.46
N LYS A 150 23.76 29.43 1.99
CA LYS A 150 23.55 28.69 0.75
C LYS A 150 23.59 27.20 1.03
N LEU A 151 22.68 26.43 0.41
CA LEU A 151 22.71 24.97 0.40
C LEU A 151 23.81 24.51 -0.56
N SER A 152 24.89 23.93 -0.02
CA SER A 152 26.04 23.46 -0.79
C SER A 152 25.93 21.98 -1.16
N LYS A 153 25.42 21.15 -0.24
CA LYS A 153 25.21 19.72 -0.48
C LYS A 153 23.86 19.31 0.07
N GLY A 154 23.16 18.46 -0.70
CA GLY A 154 21.94 17.83 -0.29
C GLY A 154 22.04 16.31 -0.45
N LEU A 155 21.68 15.57 0.56
CA LEU A 155 21.54 14.10 0.54
C LEU A 155 20.11 13.75 0.90
N SER A 156 19.47 12.88 0.10
CA SER A 156 18.16 12.27 0.41
C SER A 156 18.28 10.78 0.27
N TYR A 157 17.99 10.05 1.34
CA TYR A 157 18.31 8.62 1.44
C TYR A 157 17.39 7.88 2.39
N ASP A 158 17.47 6.54 2.37
CA ASP A 158 16.58 5.64 3.14
C ASP A 158 15.12 5.85 2.78
N HIS A 159 14.86 6.01 1.44
CA HIS A 159 13.50 6.16 0.93
C HIS A 159 12.67 4.90 1.15
N LYS A 160 11.46 5.10 1.63
CA LYS A 160 10.43 4.07 1.77
C LYS A 160 9.18 4.58 1.07
N ASP A 161 8.83 3.91 -0.02
CA ASP A 161 7.68 4.26 -0.82
C ASP A 161 6.40 3.63 -0.27
N PHE A 162 5.29 4.31 -0.44
CA PHE A 162 3.95 3.88 -0.09
C PHE A 162 3.09 3.80 -1.34
N GLU A 163 2.31 2.74 -1.42
CA GLU A 163 1.36 2.62 -2.51
C GLU A 163 0.24 3.65 -2.37
N LYS A 164 -0.22 4.18 -3.51
CA LYS A 164 -1.40 5.05 -3.54
C LYS A 164 -2.60 4.31 -2.93
N PRO A 165 -3.35 4.93 -1.99
CA PRO A 165 -4.58 4.36 -1.47
C PRO A 165 -5.59 4.04 -2.58
N ILE A 166 -6.36 2.98 -2.40
CA ILE A 166 -7.47 2.65 -3.30
C ILE A 166 -8.62 3.62 -3.06
N ASP A 167 -9.16 4.17 -4.15
CA ASP A 167 -10.39 4.94 -4.11
C ASP A 167 -11.59 3.97 -4.15
N GLU A 168 -12.15 3.67 -2.98
CA GLU A 168 -13.24 2.69 -2.84
C GLU A 168 -14.50 3.09 -3.63
N ASN A 169 -14.71 4.40 -3.89
CA ASN A 169 -15.85 4.87 -4.67
C ASN A 169 -15.72 4.53 -6.17
N LEU A 170 -14.51 4.32 -6.64
CA LEU A 170 -14.23 3.94 -8.03
C LEU A 170 -14.03 2.43 -8.19
N LEU A 171 -14.04 1.68 -7.08
CA LEU A 171 -13.82 0.24 -7.11
C LEU A 171 -14.91 -0.42 -7.96
N PHE A 172 -14.49 -1.31 -8.86
CA PHE A 172 -15.31 -2.04 -9.85
C PHE A 172 -15.91 -1.18 -10.99
N ALA A 173 -15.89 0.16 -10.88
CA ALA A 173 -16.30 1.07 -11.94
C ALA A 173 -15.10 1.56 -12.78
N ASP A 174 -13.99 1.86 -12.14
CA ASP A 174 -12.73 2.23 -12.80
C ASP A 174 -11.80 1.03 -12.94
N LYS A 175 -11.33 0.78 -14.15
CA LYS A 175 -10.45 -0.36 -14.46
C LYS A 175 -9.13 -0.26 -13.69
N GLY A 176 -8.49 0.90 -13.68
CA GLY A 176 -7.18 1.11 -13.07
C GLY A 176 -7.22 0.93 -11.55
N GLU A 177 -8.26 1.48 -10.88
CA GLU A 177 -8.45 1.31 -9.44
C GLU A 177 -8.71 -0.16 -9.09
N THR A 178 -9.56 -0.85 -9.88
CA THR A 178 -9.88 -2.26 -9.67
C THR A 178 -8.64 -3.14 -9.85
N GLU A 179 -7.84 -2.93 -10.88
CA GLU A 179 -6.61 -3.71 -11.12
C GLU A 179 -5.55 -3.45 -10.05
N ARG A 180 -5.41 -2.22 -9.56
CA ARG A 180 -4.53 -1.93 -8.41
C ARG A 180 -5.01 -2.65 -7.15
N TRP A 181 -6.31 -2.62 -6.88
CA TRP A 181 -6.91 -3.34 -5.74
C TRP A 181 -6.67 -4.84 -5.83
N LEU A 182 -6.88 -5.45 -7.00
CA LEU A 182 -6.60 -6.87 -7.25
C LEU A 182 -5.15 -7.22 -6.94
N LYS A 183 -4.20 -6.38 -7.41
CA LYS A 183 -2.76 -6.55 -7.16
C LYS A 183 -2.44 -6.47 -5.67
N GLN A 184 -2.95 -5.48 -4.94
CA GLN A 184 -2.75 -5.34 -3.49
C GLN A 184 -3.32 -6.53 -2.70
N LYS A 185 -4.44 -7.10 -3.17
CA LYS A 185 -5.08 -8.27 -2.55
C LYS A 185 -4.55 -9.62 -3.02
N HIS A 186 -3.58 -9.62 -3.93
CA HIS A 186 -3.03 -10.82 -4.56
C HIS A 186 -4.11 -11.68 -5.24
N ILE A 187 -5.13 -11.03 -5.82
CA ILE A 187 -6.19 -11.68 -6.58
C ILE A 187 -5.81 -11.60 -8.07
N PRO A 188 -5.60 -12.73 -8.76
CA PRO A 188 -5.11 -12.69 -10.14
C PRO A 188 -6.14 -12.12 -11.11
N ALA A 189 -7.39 -12.47 -10.98
CA ALA A 189 -8.46 -11.99 -11.86
C ALA A 189 -9.81 -11.97 -11.15
N LEU A 190 -10.72 -11.10 -11.63
CA LEU A 190 -12.07 -10.92 -11.10
C LEU A 190 -13.06 -10.76 -12.26
N GLY A 191 -14.13 -11.55 -12.25
CA GLY A 191 -15.29 -11.37 -13.14
C GLY A 191 -16.47 -10.80 -12.36
N ILE A 192 -17.11 -9.77 -12.90
CA ILE A 192 -18.29 -9.14 -12.32
C ILE A 192 -19.45 -9.21 -13.30
N GLY A 193 -20.58 -9.74 -12.84
CA GLY A 193 -21.88 -9.61 -13.48
C GLY A 193 -22.84 -8.89 -12.53
N TYR A 194 -23.38 -7.75 -12.94
CA TYR A 194 -24.35 -7.00 -12.16
C TYR A 194 -25.67 -6.87 -12.91
N ILE A 195 -26.75 -7.30 -12.27
CA ILE A 195 -28.12 -7.24 -12.80
C ILE A 195 -28.93 -6.34 -11.88
N ASN A 196 -29.60 -5.33 -12.44
CA ASN A 196 -30.54 -4.48 -11.74
C ASN A 196 -31.89 -4.45 -12.48
N GLU A 197 -33.00 -4.60 -11.76
CA GLU A 197 -34.36 -4.64 -12.31
C GLU A 197 -34.51 -5.61 -13.51
N GLY A 198 -33.88 -6.78 -13.42
CA GLY A 198 -33.91 -7.81 -14.44
C GLY A 198 -33.08 -7.51 -15.71
N LYS A 199 -32.31 -6.41 -15.72
CA LYS A 199 -31.42 -6.03 -16.83
C LYS A 199 -29.97 -6.17 -16.44
N ILE A 200 -29.15 -6.66 -17.35
CA ILE A 200 -27.69 -6.68 -17.18
C ILE A 200 -27.19 -5.24 -17.26
N VAL A 201 -26.61 -4.76 -16.17
CA VAL A 201 -26.04 -3.40 -16.05
C VAL A 201 -24.53 -3.43 -16.32
N GLN A 202 -23.85 -4.48 -15.84
CA GLN A 202 -22.41 -4.63 -16.01
C GLN A 202 -22.03 -6.10 -16.24
N ILE A 203 -21.11 -6.31 -17.18
CA ILE A 203 -20.30 -7.52 -17.30
C ILE A 203 -18.87 -7.03 -17.51
N SER A 204 -17.98 -7.34 -16.58
CA SER A 204 -16.59 -6.91 -16.63
C SER A 204 -15.67 -8.01 -16.16
N VAL A 205 -14.45 -8.06 -16.71
CA VAL A 205 -13.37 -8.92 -16.25
C VAL A 205 -12.13 -8.05 -16.08
N PHE A 206 -11.46 -8.19 -14.93
CA PHE A 206 -10.28 -7.45 -14.54
C PHE A 206 -9.15 -8.40 -14.18
N GLY A 207 -7.91 -7.90 -14.25
CA GLY A 207 -6.72 -8.63 -13.87
C GLY A 207 -6.16 -9.50 -14.98
N GLU A 208 -5.33 -10.46 -14.63
CA GLU A 208 -4.53 -11.28 -15.54
C GLU A 208 -4.68 -12.77 -15.21
N LEU A 209 -4.71 -13.62 -16.25
CA LEU A 209 -4.65 -15.08 -16.06
C LEU A 209 -3.20 -15.56 -15.91
N GLU A 210 -2.28 -14.89 -16.59
CA GLU A 210 -0.84 -15.07 -16.53
C GLU A 210 -0.19 -13.69 -16.61
N LYS A 211 1.07 -13.59 -16.21
CA LYS A 211 1.81 -12.32 -16.29
C LYS A 211 1.70 -11.68 -17.69
N GLU A 212 1.27 -10.42 -17.74
CA GLU A 212 1.09 -9.63 -18.96
C GLU A 212 0.01 -10.19 -19.94
N LYS A 213 -0.85 -11.11 -19.47
CA LYS A 213 -1.98 -11.64 -20.25
C LYS A 213 -3.30 -11.29 -19.55
N PRO A 214 -3.93 -10.17 -19.95
CA PRO A 214 -5.22 -9.77 -19.37
C PRO A 214 -6.26 -10.89 -19.49
N ALA A 215 -7.07 -11.04 -18.45
CA ALA A 215 -8.17 -11.98 -18.42
C ALA A 215 -9.25 -11.55 -19.43
N PRO A 216 -9.58 -12.37 -20.47
CA PRO A 216 -10.59 -12.01 -21.43
C PRO A 216 -12.01 -12.14 -20.87
N LEU A 217 -12.99 -11.47 -21.48
CA LEU A 217 -14.39 -11.49 -21.06
C LEU A 217 -15.00 -12.91 -21.01
N ASN A 218 -14.53 -13.81 -21.86
CA ASN A 218 -14.95 -15.20 -21.95
C ASN A 218 -14.11 -16.15 -21.06
N THR A 219 -13.44 -15.62 -20.04
CA THR A 219 -12.68 -16.43 -19.08
C THR A 219 -13.57 -17.48 -18.42
N ILE A 220 -13.08 -18.72 -18.36
CA ILE A 220 -13.78 -19.82 -17.69
C ILE A 220 -13.42 -19.82 -16.20
N TRP A 221 -14.43 -19.79 -15.38
CA TRP A 221 -14.29 -19.74 -13.92
C TRP A 221 -14.70 -21.06 -13.27
N ASN A 222 -13.95 -21.50 -12.28
CA ASN A 222 -14.38 -22.58 -11.43
C ASN A 222 -15.43 -22.03 -10.44
N VAL A 223 -16.68 -22.40 -10.63
CA VAL A 223 -17.80 -21.91 -9.82
C VAL A 223 -18.13 -22.79 -8.62
N ALA A 224 -17.42 -23.93 -8.45
CA ALA A 224 -17.55 -24.84 -7.31
C ALA A 224 -19.03 -25.09 -6.94
N SER A 225 -19.42 -24.81 -5.69
CA SER A 225 -20.78 -25.03 -5.17
C SER A 225 -21.85 -24.16 -5.79
N MET A 226 -21.52 -23.11 -6.53
CA MET A 226 -22.51 -22.36 -7.33
C MET A 226 -23.09 -23.19 -8.49
N THR A 227 -22.52 -24.34 -8.79
CA THR A 227 -23.13 -25.36 -9.68
C THR A 227 -24.45 -25.90 -9.11
N LYS A 228 -24.62 -25.97 -7.77
CA LYS A 228 -25.80 -26.54 -7.12
C LYS A 228 -27.12 -25.82 -7.47
N PRO A 229 -27.21 -24.48 -7.39
CA PRO A 229 -28.41 -23.76 -7.85
C PRO A 229 -28.75 -24.02 -9.32
N ILE A 230 -27.73 -24.12 -10.21
CA ILE A 230 -27.95 -24.41 -11.63
C ILE A 230 -28.51 -25.83 -11.80
N THR A 231 -27.95 -26.82 -11.10
CA THR A 231 -28.46 -28.19 -11.09
C THR A 231 -29.89 -28.25 -10.58
N ALA A 232 -30.20 -27.52 -9.49
CA ALA A 232 -31.55 -27.44 -8.94
C ALA A 232 -32.53 -26.84 -9.96
N MET A 233 -32.16 -25.75 -10.63
CA MET A 233 -33.00 -25.14 -11.67
C MET A 233 -33.27 -26.08 -12.86
N ILE A 234 -32.27 -26.83 -13.31
CA ILE A 234 -32.43 -27.83 -14.38
C ILE A 234 -33.38 -28.94 -13.91
N THR A 235 -33.18 -29.43 -12.69
CA THR A 235 -34.05 -30.47 -12.10
C THR A 235 -35.50 -30.01 -12.03
N LEU A 236 -35.75 -28.80 -11.50
CA LEU A 236 -37.10 -28.24 -11.41
C LEU A 236 -37.76 -28.03 -12.79
N LYS A 237 -37.00 -27.66 -13.80
CA LYS A 237 -37.50 -27.58 -15.20
C LYS A 237 -37.91 -28.97 -15.72
N LEU A 238 -37.18 -30.03 -15.40
CA LEU A 238 -37.57 -31.41 -15.72
C LEU A 238 -38.83 -31.82 -15.01
N VAL A 239 -39.02 -31.41 -13.74
CA VAL A 239 -40.23 -31.65 -12.98
C VAL A 239 -41.44 -30.93 -13.61
N ASP A 240 -41.28 -29.66 -13.94
CA ASP A 240 -42.32 -28.86 -14.58
C ASP A 240 -42.74 -29.45 -15.94
N ALA A 241 -41.79 -30.00 -16.69
CA ALA A 241 -42.01 -30.67 -17.93
C ALA A 241 -42.60 -32.12 -17.79
N GLY A 242 -42.90 -32.58 -16.55
CA GLY A 242 -43.40 -33.93 -16.25
C GLY A 242 -42.40 -35.05 -16.53
N LYS A 243 -41.10 -34.72 -16.68
CA LYS A 243 -40.04 -35.69 -17.00
C LYS A 243 -39.28 -36.22 -15.77
N TRP A 244 -39.50 -35.62 -14.60
CA TRP A 244 -38.87 -35.99 -13.37
C TRP A 244 -39.83 -35.77 -12.19
N SER A 245 -39.64 -36.54 -11.09
CA SER A 245 -40.40 -36.37 -9.84
C SER A 245 -39.49 -35.95 -8.71
N LEU A 246 -39.92 -35.01 -7.89
CA LEU A 246 -39.21 -34.65 -6.67
C LEU A 246 -39.29 -35.73 -5.58
N ASP A 247 -40.37 -36.50 -5.55
CA ASP A 247 -40.72 -37.40 -4.44
C ASP A 247 -40.51 -38.86 -4.81
N GLU A 248 -40.25 -39.18 -6.05
CA GLU A 248 -39.89 -40.53 -6.46
C GLU A 248 -38.51 -40.91 -5.92
N PRO A 249 -38.37 -42.11 -5.28
CA PRO A 249 -37.10 -42.55 -4.77
C PRO A 249 -36.02 -42.69 -5.84
N ILE A 250 -34.86 -42.08 -5.61
CA ILE A 250 -33.74 -42.04 -6.58
C ILE A 250 -33.14 -43.43 -6.84
N TYR A 251 -33.28 -44.35 -5.85
CA TYR A 251 -32.71 -45.70 -5.99
C TYR A 251 -33.22 -46.45 -7.26
N LYS A 252 -34.35 -46.02 -7.83
CA LYS A 252 -34.86 -46.61 -9.08
C LYS A 252 -33.97 -46.31 -10.30
N TYR A 253 -33.19 -45.27 -10.21
CA TYR A 253 -32.31 -44.76 -11.29
C TYR A 253 -30.82 -44.97 -10.97
N TYR A 254 -30.45 -44.74 -9.74
CA TYR A 254 -29.08 -44.86 -9.29
C TYR A 254 -28.98 -45.12 -7.78
N VAL A 255 -28.05 -45.98 -7.40
CA VAL A 255 -27.66 -46.19 -5.98
C VAL A 255 -26.13 -46.12 -5.91
N ASP A 256 -25.63 -45.29 -5.02
CA ASP A 256 -24.20 -45.25 -4.74
C ASP A 256 -23.76 -46.60 -4.11
N PRO A 257 -22.67 -47.22 -4.61
CA PRO A 257 -22.20 -48.52 -4.14
C PRO A 257 -21.94 -48.59 -2.61
N ASP A 258 -21.51 -47.46 -2.02
CA ASP A 258 -21.17 -47.42 -0.59
C ASP A 258 -22.41 -47.60 0.29
N VAL A 259 -23.58 -47.19 -0.18
CA VAL A 259 -24.84 -47.22 0.57
C VAL A 259 -25.89 -48.20 -0.02
N ALA A 260 -25.48 -49.02 -0.98
CA ALA A 260 -26.42 -49.94 -1.69
C ALA A 260 -27.14 -50.93 -0.74
N ASN A 261 -26.51 -51.33 0.35
CA ASN A 261 -27.06 -52.22 1.34
C ASN A 261 -27.76 -51.52 2.53
N ASP A 262 -27.73 -50.15 2.55
CA ASP A 262 -28.40 -49.39 3.59
C ASP A 262 -29.88 -49.15 3.21
N PRO A 263 -30.86 -49.55 4.04
CA PRO A 263 -32.26 -49.38 3.72
C PRO A 263 -32.68 -47.92 3.52
N ARG A 264 -31.93 -46.97 4.08
CA ARG A 264 -32.15 -45.53 3.94
C ARG A 264 -31.98 -45.05 2.52
N ALA A 265 -31.11 -45.72 1.69
CA ALA A 265 -30.95 -45.40 0.28
C ALA A 265 -32.27 -45.47 -0.50
N LYS A 266 -33.21 -46.37 -0.08
CA LYS A 266 -34.54 -46.50 -0.71
C LYS A 266 -35.49 -45.35 -0.39
N LYS A 267 -35.16 -44.52 0.62
CA LYS A 267 -35.96 -43.35 1.04
C LYS A 267 -35.46 -42.05 0.44
N LEU A 268 -34.25 -42.08 -0.14
CA LEU A 268 -33.64 -40.87 -0.70
C LEU A 268 -34.43 -40.39 -1.91
N THR A 269 -34.83 -39.11 -1.89
CA THR A 269 -35.56 -38.45 -2.98
C THR A 269 -34.81 -37.24 -3.52
N THR A 270 -35.19 -36.79 -4.69
CA THR A 270 -34.67 -35.53 -5.23
C THR A 270 -34.97 -34.35 -4.29
N ARG A 271 -36.15 -34.32 -3.69
CA ARG A 271 -36.54 -33.31 -2.70
C ARG A 271 -35.57 -33.27 -1.53
N SER A 272 -35.29 -34.40 -0.90
CA SER A 272 -34.37 -34.47 0.25
C SER A 272 -32.94 -34.03 -0.13
N ILE A 273 -32.48 -34.32 -1.34
CA ILE A 273 -31.17 -33.85 -1.82
C ILE A 273 -31.16 -32.34 -2.05
N LEU A 274 -32.13 -31.79 -2.78
CA LEU A 274 -32.18 -30.38 -3.09
C LEU A 274 -32.43 -29.49 -1.86
N SER A 275 -33.04 -30.03 -0.81
CA SER A 275 -33.25 -29.32 0.46
C SER A 275 -32.12 -29.56 1.49
N HIS A 276 -31.01 -30.19 1.11
CA HIS A 276 -29.90 -30.56 1.98
C HIS A 276 -30.29 -31.49 3.13
N GLN A 277 -31.29 -32.33 2.91
CA GLN A 277 -31.81 -33.33 3.88
C GLN A 277 -31.52 -34.76 3.39
N SER A 278 -30.38 -34.97 2.70
CA SER A 278 -30.00 -36.30 2.20
C SER A 278 -29.64 -37.29 3.31
N GLY A 279 -29.28 -36.81 4.49
CA GLY A 279 -28.76 -37.61 5.59
C GLY A 279 -27.28 -37.98 5.48
N PHE A 280 -26.59 -37.59 4.42
CA PHE A 280 -25.16 -37.85 4.22
C PHE A 280 -24.28 -36.84 4.93
N THR A 281 -23.02 -37.24 5.23
CA THR A 281 -21.94 -36.31 5.56
C THR A 281 -21.66 -35.37 4.38
N ASN A 282 -21.17 -34.16 4.70
CA ASN A 282 -20.84 -33.16 3.64
C ASN A 282 -19.74 -33.65 2.69
N TRP A 283 -18.79 -34.40 3.19
CA TRP A 283 -17.66 -34.92 2.44
C TRP A 283 -17.37 -36.39 2.74
N ARG A 284 -17.20 -37.25 1.73
CA ARG A 284 -16.77 -38.63 1.90
C ARG A 284 -15.48 -38.76 2.74
N GLY A 285 -14.52 -37.84 2.53
CA GLY A 285 -13.24 -37.83 3.24
C GLY A 285 -13.35 -37.58 4.75
N ASN A 286 -14.50 -37.13 5.26
CA ASN A 286 -14.75 -37.00 6.70
C ASN A 286 -15.01 -38.36 7.38
N ASN A 287 -15.27 -39.39 6.60
CA ASN A 287 -15.55 -40.74 7.10
C ASN A 287 -14.25 -41.56 7.15
N ALA A 288 -14.10 -42.42 8.16
CA ALA A 288 -12.89 -43.18 8.41
C ALA A 288 -12.37 -44.00 7.21
N ASN A 289 -13.26 -44.40 6.31
CA ASN A 289 -12.94 -45.23 5.11
C ASN A 289 -13.07 -44.47 3.82
N GLY A 290 -13.29 -43.15 3.83
CA GLY A 290 -13.57 -42.34 2.64
C GLY A 290 -14.86 -42.72 1.90
N LYS A 291 -15.76 -43.46 2.55
CA LYS A 291 -17.02 -43.97 2.00
C LYS A 291 -18.16 -43.02 2.28
N LEU A 292 -19.18 -43.03 1.40
CA LEU A 292 -20.43 -42.36 1.69
C LEU A 292 -21.19 -43.15 2.74
N VAL A 293 -21.69 -42.47 3.77
CA VAL A 293 -22.51 -43.07 4.83
C VAL A 293 -23.66 -42.15 5.18
N PHE A 294 -24.79 -42.75 5.61
CA PHE A 294 -25.86 -41.98 6.20
C PHE A 294 -25.58 -41.74 7.68
N GLU A 295 -25.59 -40.50 8.11
CA GLU A 295 -25.58 -40.12 9.54
C GLU A 295 -27.00 -40.01 10.07
N PHE A 296 -27.94 -39.58 9.20
CA PHE A 296 -29.33 -39.32 9.56
C PHE A 296 -30.29 -40.00 8.59
N GLU A 297 -31.59 -40.03 8.93
CA GLU A 297 -32.63 -40.43 7.99
C GLU A 297 -32.80 -39.36 6.89
N PRO A 298 -32.94 -39.73 5.59
CA PRO A 298 -33.28 -38.78 4.56
C PRO A 298 -34.60 -38.06 4.83
N GLY A 299 -34.62 -36.73 4.70
CA GLY A 299 -35.79 -35.90 4.91
C GLY A 299 -35.95 -35.38 6.34
N THR A 300 -34.92 -35.57 7.21
CA THR A 300 -34.93 -35.07 8.58
C THR A 300 -33.93 -33.94 8.79
#